data_801e95afd2bba62a95e5f0f2f403c103
#
_entry.id   801e95afd2bba62a95e5f0f2f403c103
#
_cell.length_a   1.000
_cell.length_b   1.000
_cell.length_c   1.000
_cell.angle_alpha   90.00
_cell.angle_beta   90.00
_cell.angle_gamma   90.00
#
_symmetry.space_group_name_H-M   'P 1'
#
loop_
_entity.id
_entity.type
_entity.pdbx_description
1 polymer ?
#
loop_
_entity_poly.entity_id
_entity_poly.type
_entity_poly.pdbx_seq_one_letter_code
_entity_poly.pdbx_strand_id
1 'polypeptide(L)'
;PVISCELVQELKELSIDAFKAVKGMGYARLDFRLDKKTGKLFVLEINAQCGLSDDENYTSIGAILRMSDKTFTDLIVEVLDDALLRKAPVLNEIPIRKVAKRSTPALPRLRG
;
A
#
# COMPACT_ATOMS: atom_id res chain seq x y z
N PRO A 1 8.64 -23.26 -9.32
CA PRO A 1 8.75 -24.22 -8.22
C PRO A 1 7.44 -24.30 -7.47
N VAL A 2 6.93 -25.52 -7.28
CA VAL A 2 5.72 -25.74 -6.48
C VAL A 2 6.07 -25.51 -5.02
N ILE A 3 5.44 -24.52 -4.41
CA ILE A 3 5.58 -24.20 -2.98
C ILE A 3 4.52 -25.03 -2.24
N SER A 4 4.88 -25.69 -1.12
CA SER A 4 3.92 -26.44 -0.33
C SER A 4 2.86 -25.54 0.32
N CYS A 5 1.68 -26.07 0.59
CA CYS A 5 0.62 -25.32 1.26
C CYS A 5 1.04 -24.85 2.65
N GLU A 6 1.83 -25.65 3.36
CA GLU A 6 2.36 -25.31 4.69
C GLU A 6 3.29 -24.08 4.60
N LEU A 7 4.16 -24.04 3.62
CA LEU A 7 5.08 -22.90 3.41
C LEU A 7 4.31 -21.63 3.04
N VAL A 8 3.26 -21.73 2.23
CA VAL A 8 2.39 -20.58 1.90
C VAL A 8 1.69 -20.06 3.15
N GLN A 9 1.21 -20.96 4.02
CA GLN A 9 0.56 -20.55 5.26
C GLN A 9 1.55 -19.87 6.21
N GLU A 10 2.74 -20.45 6.37
CA GLU A 10 3.82 -19.86 7.18
C GLU A 10 4.23 -18.48 6.68
N LEU A 11 4.38 -18.29 5.35
CA LEU A 11 4.65 -17.00 4.73
C LEU A 11 3.57 -15.96 5.06
N LYS A 12 2.28 -16.35 5.00
CA LYS A 12 1.16 -15.44 5.33
C LYS A 12 1.20 -15.02 6.79
N GLU A 13 1.34 -15.96 7.70
CA GLU A 13 1.36 -15.69 9.14
C GLU A 13 2.56 -14.81 9.51
N LEU A 14 3.75 -15.15 9.04
CA LEU A 14 4.96 -14.39 9.28
C LEU A 14 4.89 -12.97 8.67
N SER A 15 4.25 -12.84 7.51
CA SER A 15 4.01 -11.52 6.88
C SER A 15 3.13 -10.63 7.75
N ILE A 16 2.04 -11.16 8.27
CA ILE A 16 1.10 -10.43 9.11
C ILE A 16 1.77 -10.03 10.42
N ASP A 17 2.48 -10.96 11.06
CA ASP A 17 3.17 -10.71 12.33
C ASP A 17 4.28 -9.67 12.18
N ALA A 18 5.08 -9.77 11.14
CA ALA A 18 6.14 -8.79 10.84
C ALA A 18 5.56 -7.40 10.54
N PHE A 19 4.48 -7.32 9.75
CA PHE A 19 3.80 -6.08 9.44
C PHE A 19 3.21 -5.41 10.69
N LYS A 20 2.59 -6.19 11.58
CA LYS A 20 2.07 -5.71 12.87
C LYS A 20 3.20 -5.25 13.80
N ALA A 21 4.31 -5.98 13.85
CA ALA A 21 5.46 -5.66 14.71
C ALA A 21 6.06 -4.28 14.39
N VAL A 22 6.08 -3.89 13.11
CA VAL A 22 6.52 -2.56 12.67
C VAL A 22 5.39 -1.51 12.68
N LYS A 23 4.22 -1.85 13.22
CA LYS A 23 3.03 -0.99 13.20
C LYS A 23 2.65 -0.54 11.78
N GLY A 24 2.73 -1.47 10.84
CA GLY A 24 2.42 -1.22 9.44
C GLY A 24 0.98 -0.75 9.23
N MET A 25 0.80 0.11 8.23
CA MET A 25 -0.50 0.63 7.80
C MET A 25 -0.57 0.66 6.28
N GLY A 26 -1.76 0.38 5.74
CA GLY A 26 -1.97 0.36 4.30
C GLY A 26 -1.39 -0.90 3.66
N TYR A 27 -0.26 -0.78 2.98
CA TYR A 27 0.38 -1.90 2.30
C TYR A 27 1.90 -1.87 2.50
N ALA A 28 2.52 -3.02 2.32
CA ALA A 28 3.97 -3.16 2.27
C ALA A 28 4.35 -4.38 1.42
N ARG A 29 5.57 -4.39 0.90
CA ARG A 29 6.19 -5.58 0.35
C ARG A 29 7.14 -6.16 1.38
N LEU A 30 7.04 -7.45 1.60
CA LEU A 30 7.96 -8.19 2.44
C LEU A 30 8.81 -9.11 1.59
N ASP A 31 10.11 -9.08 1.81
CA ASP A 31 11.06 -9.94 1.16
C ASP A 31 11.54 -11.02 2.14
N PHE A 32 11.53 -12.27 1.69
CA PHE A 32 11.87 -13.43 2.51
C PHE A 32 13.00 -14.23 1.88
N ARG A 33 13.73 -14.90 2.75
CA ARG A 33 14.67 -15.93 2.36
C ARG A 33 14.31 -17.27 3.00
N LEU A 34 14.27 -18.30 2.17
CA LEU A 34 14.13 -19.67 2.63
C LEU A 34 15.50 -20.33 2.71
N ASP A 35 15.89 -20.78 3.87
CA ASP A 35 17.05 -21.68 4.01
C ASP A 35 16.66 -23.08 3.56
N LYS A 36 17.21 -23.51 2.45
CA LYS A 36 16.91 -24.83 1.85
C LYS A 36 17.36 -26.02 2.71
N LYS A 37 18.34 -25.81 3.60
CA LYS A 37 18.86 -26.89 4.46
C LYS A 37 17.97 -27.11 5.69
N THR A 38 17.50 -26.04 6.29
CA THR A 38 16.73 -26.07 7.54
C THR A 38 15.23 -25.90 7.32
N GLY A 39 14.80 -25.45 6.14
CA GLY A 39 13.42 -25.09 5.85
C GLY A 39 12.94 -23.82 6.54
N LYS A 40 13.82 -23.07 7.21
CA LYS A 40 13.46 -21.86 7.93
C LYS A 40 13.27 -20.65 7.00
N LEU A 41 12.23 -19.87 7.27
CA LEU A 41 11.97 -18.58 6.66
C LEU A 41 12.60 -17.46 7.48
N PHE A 42 13.19 -16.51 6.77
CA PHE A 42 13.74 -15.28 7.34
C PHE A 42 13.13 -14.09 6.63
N VAL A 43 12.62 -13.13 7.40
CA VAL A 43 12.24 -11.82 6.87
C VAL A 43 13.51 -11.02 6.62
N LEU A 44 13.74 -10.58 5.40
CA LEU A 44 14.90 -9.76 5.02
C LEU A 44 14.57 -8.28 5.10
N GLU A 45 13.40 -7.90 4.59
CA GLU A 45 13.01 -6.51 4.44
C GLU A 45 11.49 -6.36 4.50
N ILE A 46 11.06 -5.25 5.10
CA ILE A 46 9.69 -4.76 5.02
C ILE A 46 9.73 -3.39 4.35
N ASN A 47 9.30 -3.34 3.10
CA ASN A 47 9.31 -2.10 2.32
C ASN A 47 7.92 -1.46 2.32
N ALA A 48 7.75 -0.42 3.15
CA ALA A 48 6.51 0.32 3.31
C ALA A 48 6.23 1.29 2.14
N GLN A 49 7.21 1.53 1.28
CA GLN A 49 7.09 2.42 0.13
C GLN A 49 7.47 1.70 -1.17
N CYS A 50 7.11 0.43 -1.28
CA CYS A 50 7.35 -0.28 -2.53
C CYS A 50 6.55 0.35 -3.67
N GLY A 51 7.13 0.33 -4.87
CA GLY A 51 6.47 0.87 -6.05
C GLY A 51 5.10 0.25 -6.29
N LEU A 52 4.12 1.08 -6.61
CA LEU A 52 2.77 0.68 -7.00
C LEU A 52 2.62 0.89 -8.52
N SER A 53 2.34 -0.18 -9.23
CA SER A 53 2.01 -0.18 -10.65
C SER A 53 1.28 -1.48 -10.98
N ASP A 54 0.44 -1.43 -11.98
CA ASP A 54 -0.14 -2.63 -12.59
C ASP A 54 0.81 -3.32 -13.57
N ASP A 55 1.91 -2.66 -13.94
CA ASP A 55 2.92 -3.21 -14.84
C ASP A 55 3.90 -4.12 -14.11
N GLU A 56 3.86 -5.39 -14.46
CA GLU A 56 4.73 -6.42 -13.91
C GLU A 56 6.22 -6.23 -14.20
N ASN A 57 6.56 -5.47 -15.23
CA ASN A 57 7.95 -5.20 -15.60
C ASN A 57 8.57 -4.08 -14.77
N TYR A 58 7.73 -3.26 -14.13
CA TYR A 58 8.18 -2.11 -13.35
C TYR A 58 8.17 -2.35 -11.85
N THR A 59 7.22 -3.14 -11.33
CA THR A 59 7.09 -3.33 -9.89
C THR A 59 6.83 -4.79 -9.51
N SER A 60 7.33 -5.17 -8.34
CA SER A 60 7.01 -6.47 -7.74
C SER A 60 5.53 -6.61 -7.44
N ILE A 61 4.85 -5.51 -7.13
CA ILE A 61 3.39 -5.50 -6.89
C ILE A 61 2.64 -5.83 -8.18
N GLY A 62 3.04 -5.26 -9.32
CA GLY A 62 2.45 -5.60 -10.61
C GLY A 62 2.61 -7.09 -10.94
N ALA A 63 3.80 -7.65 -10.71
CA ALA A 63 4.06 -9.07 -10.90
C ALA A 63 3.22 -9.96 -9.96
N ILE A 64 3.05 -9.59 -8.69
CA ILE A 64 2.24 -10.31 -7.73
C ILE A 64 0.77 -10.27 -8.14
N LEU A 65 0.25 -9.11 -8.54
CA LEU A 65 -1.15 -8.95 -8.97
C LEU A 65 -1.46 -9.80 -10.20
N ARG A 66 -0.56 -9.85 -11.15
CA ARG A 66 -0.72 -10.71 -12.34
C ARG A 66 -0.86 -12.20 -12.00
N MET A 67 -0.22 -12.63 -10.92
CA MET A 67 -0.28 -14.02 -10.45
C MET A 67 -1.42 -14.27 -9.45
N SER A 68 -2.19 -13.25 -9.12
CA SER A 68 -3.32 -13.30 -8.19
C SER A 68 -4.63 -13.05 -8.92
N ASP A 69 -5.76 -13.33 -8.26
CA ASP A 69 -7.10 -13.04 -8.78
C ASP A 69 -7.52 -11.58 -8.55
N LYS A 70 -6.61 -10.73 -8.05
CA LYS A 70 -6.87 -9.31 -7.77
C LYS A 70 -6.33 -8.43 -8.86
N THR A 71 -7.11 -7.41 -9.23
CA THR A 71 -6.67 -6.35 -10.13
C THR A 71 -5.92 -5.25 -9.36
N PHE A 72 -5.19 -4.41 -10.08
CA PHE A 72 -4.57 -3.22 -9.50
C PHE A 72 -5.62 -2.27 -8.88
N THR A 73 -6.77 -2.12 -9.54
CA THR A 73 -7.90 -1.33 -9.01
C THR A 73 -8.40 -1.88 -7.68
N ASP A 74 -8.55 -3.19 -7.56
CA ASP A 74 -8.97 -3.83 -6.30
C ASP A 74 -7.99 -3.52 -5.16
N LEU A 75 -6.69 -3.61 -5.42
CA LEU A 75 -5.65 -3.27 -4.44
C LEU A 75 -5.76 -1.80 -4.00
N ILE A 76 -5.89 -0.87 -4.94
CA ILE A 76 -6.01 0.56 -4.62
C ILE A 76 -7.27 0.85 -3.81
N VAL A 77 -8.41 0.25 -4.16
CA VAL A 77 -9.66 0.39 -3.41
C VAL A 77 -9.50 -0.13 -1.99
N GLU A 78 -8.90 -1.31 -1.79
CA GLU A 78 -8.65 -1.87 -0.45
C GLU A 78 -7.75 -0.97 0.40
N VAL A 79 -6.69 -0.40 -0.18
CA VAL A 79 -5.79 0.54 0.52
C VAL A 79 -6.51 1.82 0.92
N LEU A 80 -7.36 2.36 0.03
CA LEU A 80 -8.16 3.56 0.32
C LEU A 80 -9.22 3.30 1.38
N ASP A 81 -9.93 2.17 1.30
CA ASP A 81 -10.94 1.79 2.29
C ASP A 81 -10.32 1.61 3.69
N ASP A 82 -9.18 0.96 3.78
CA ASP A 82 -8.43 0.83 5.04
C ASP A 82 -8.03 2.20 5.60
N ALA A 83 -7.54 3.11 4.76
CA ALA A 83 -7.16 4.46 5.17
C ALA A 83 -8.37 5.28 5.67
N LEU A 84 -9.52 5.17 5.00
CA LEU A 84 -10.75 5.85 5.40
C LEU A 84 -11.28 5.32 6.73
N LEU A 85 -11.30 4.01 6.94
CA LEU A 85 -11.72 3.40 8.19
C LEU A 85 -10.84 3.85 9.37
N ARG A 86 -9.53 3.96 9.17
CA ARG A 86 -8.60 4.42 10.21
C ARG A 86 -8.75 5.90 10.55
N LYS A 87 -9.14 6.75 9.57
CA LYS A 87 -9.25 8.21 9.72
C LYS A 87 -10.65 8.70 10.02
N ALA A 88 -11.67 7.87 9.92
CA ALA A 88 -13.06 8.29 10.13
C ALA A 88 -13.31 9.06 11.45
N PRO A 89 -12.72 8.69 12.60
CA PRO A 89 -12.85 9.47 13.84
C PRO A 89 -12.18 10.84 13.76
N VAL A 90 -11.06 10.94 13.04
CA VAL A 90 -10.26 12.17 12.92
C VAL A 90 -10.90 13.19 11.98
N LEU A 91 -11.56 12.71 10.92
CA LEU A 91 -12.25 13.60 9.96
C LEU A 91 -13.42 14.36 10.59
N ASN A 92 -14.06 13.79 11.61
CA ASN A 92 -15.13 14.44 12.35
C ASN A 92 -14.62 15.54 13.29
N GLU A 93 -13.33 15.57 13.59
CA GLU A 93 -12.69 16.53 14.50
C GLU A 93 -11.96 17.67 13.75
N ILE A 94 -11.80 17.56 12.44
CA ILE A 94 -11.13 18.61 11.64
C ILE A 94 -12.17 19.69 11.33
N PRO A 95 -12.06 20.90 11.91
CA PRO A 95 -12.93 22.00 11.51
C PRO A 95 -12.64 22.32 10.03
N ILE A 96 -13.68 22.28 9.21
CA ILE A 96 -13.59 22.71 7.81
C ILE A 96 -13.22 24.19 7.83
N ARG A 97 -11.94 24.50 7.62
CA ARG A 97 -11.54 25.88 7.33
C ARG A 97 -12.25 26.28 6.04
N LYS A 98 -13.20 27.20 6.14
CA LYS A 98 -13.74 27.87 4.97
C LYS A 98 -12.56 28.42 4.18
N VAL A 99 -12.28 27.81 3.03
CA VAL A 99 -11.31 28.35 2.10
C VAL A 99 -11.84 29.71 1.69
N ALA A 100 -11.18 30.77 2.16
CA ALA A 100 -11.51 32.13 1.74
C ALA A 100 -11.42 32.15 0.21
N LYS A 101 -12.52 32.50 -0.47
CA LYS A 101 -12.49 32.71 -1.92
C LYS A 101 -11.43 33.76 -2.17
N ARG A 102 -10.33 33.35 -2.82
CA ARG A 102 -9.39 34.31 -3.36
C ARG A 102 -10.17 35.17 -4.35
N SER A 103 -10.38 36.43 -4.02
CA SER A 103 -10.86 37.43 -4.96
C SER A 103 -9.82 37.51 -6.08
N THR A 104 -10.23 37.17 -7.29
CA THR A 104 -9.41 37.34 -8.48
C THR A 104 -9.17 38.85 -8.63
N PRO A 105 -7.91 39.32 -8.67
CA PRO A 105 -7.67 40.75 -8.93
C PRO A 105 -8.18 41.05 -10.34
N ALA A 106 -8.97 42.12 -10.44
CA ALA A 106 -9.45 42.60 -11.73
C ALA A 106 -8.27 42.95 -12.63
N LEU A 107 -8.27 42.35 -13.83
CA LEU A 107 -7.27 42.71 -14.87
C LEU A 107 -7.40 44.20 -15.21
N PRO A 108 -6.28 44.95 -15.24
CA PRO A 108 -6.33 46.32 -15.68
C PRO A 108 -6.79 46.40 -17.13
N ARG A 109 -7.82 47.22 -17.39
CA ARG A 109 -8.25 47.50 -18.76
C ARG A 109 -7.09 48.18 -19.49
N LEU A 110 -6.56 47.51 -20.49
CA LEU A 110 -5.67 48.17 -21.47
C LEU A 110 -6.48 49.23 -22.18
N ARG A 111 -6.14 50.51 -21.96
CA ARG A 111 -6.60 51.58 -22.84
C ARG A 111 -5.85 51.44 -24.15
N GLY A 112 -6.55 51.05 -25.18
CA GLY A 112 -6.08 51.16 -26.58
C GLY A 112 -6.21 52.57 -27.10
#